data_a537d0254830be4fab21e1cfeb8ce794
#
_entry.id   a537d0254830be4fab21e1cfeb8ce794
#
_cell.length_a   1.000
_cell.length_b   1.000
_cell.length_c   1.000
_cell.angle_alpha   90.00
_cell.angle_beta   90.00
_cell.angle_gamma   90.00
#
_symmetry.space_group_name_H-M   'P 1'
#
loop_
_entity.id
_entity.type
_entity.pdbx_description
1 polymer ?
#
loop_
_entity_poly.entity_id
_entity_poly.type
_entity_poly.pdbx_seq_one_letter_code
_entity_poly.pdbx_strand_id
1 'polypeptide(L)'
;MGAISTTLLTLLNEGDHMVASADIYGGTYGLLTQELSRFGISTTMADMRDASSYEAAIQDNTKILYIETLTNPMLKVCDIDAMVDVAKRHNLLLIIDNTFASPWGCKPLTMGVDLVIHSTTKYLGGHSDILGGAVVGSKELIAEIFRGKMHLGAAPDPHSCYLLERGMRTLDVRMPRICENAHTLAQRLEAHDTIERVYHSKLESHPDYELAQRILPNGSGMIAFVVKGGDAAALSFMRKLNIIYEATSLGGVESLIECPFNSSHMSIPEDLRVAAGIVPGFVRLSIGIEDVEDLWRDIEQALS
;
A
#
# COMPACT_ATOMS: atom_id res chain seq x y z
N MET A 1 7.95 -0.21 9.11
CA MET A 1 9.17 -1.07 8.97
C MET A 1 9.36 -2.02 10.15
N GLY A 2 9.33 -1.57 11.42
CA GLY A 2 9.54 -2.46 12.57
C GLY A 2 8.65 -3.72 12.59
N ALA A 3 7.37 -3.62 12.21
CA ALA A 3 6.50 -4.78 12.09
C ALA A 3 6.98 -5.77 11.00
N ILE A 4 7.36 -5.25 9.82
CA ILE A 4 7.83 -6.07 8.70
C ILE A 4 9.15 -6.75 9.04
N SER A 5 10.16 -5.98 9.44
CA SER A 5 11.50 -6.52 9.74
C SER A 5 11.48 -7.52 10.90
N THR A 6 10.72 -7.24 11.97
CA THR A 6 10.56 -8.18 13.09
C THR A 6 9.90 -9.48 12.64
N THR A 7 8.84 -9.41 11.83
CA THR A 7 8.16 -10.60 11.32
C THR A 7 9.09 -11.44 10.47
N LEU A 8 9.76 -10.84 9.48
CA LEU A 8 10.62 -11.57 8.56
C LEU A 8 11.87 -12.15 9.23
N LEU A 9 12.57 -11.37 10.08
CA LEU A 9 13.74 -11.83 10.82
C LEU A 9 13.42 -12.86 11.93
N THR A 10 12.15 -12.96 12.34
CA THR A 10 11.71 -14.00 13.28
C THR A 10 11.39 -15.31 12.56
N LEU A 11 10.78 -15.23 11.38
CA LEU A 11 10.26 -16.40 10.67
C LEU A 11 11.23 -16.98 9.62
N LEU A 12 12.28 -16.25 9.26
CA LEU A 12 13.28 -16.65 8.27
C LEU A 12 14.66 -16.81 8.93
N ASN A 13 15.40 -17.80 8.47
CA ASN A 13 16.77 -18.10 8.87
C ASN A 13 17.73 -17.93 7.69
N GLU A 14 19.04 -17.96 7.98
CA GLU A 14 20.07 -18.07 6.95
C GLU A 14 19.80 -19.27 6.02
N GLY A 15 19.85 -19.04 4.73
CA GLY A 15 19.57 -20.03 3.70
C GLY A 15 18.10 -20.13 3.28
N ASP A 16 17.18 -19.47 3.98
CA ASP A 16 15.76 -19.43 3.58
C ASP A 16 15.53 -18.47 2.39
N HIS A 17 14.47 -18.76 1.66
CA HIS A 17 14.02 -17.98 0.51
C HIS A 17 12.58 -17.49 0.71
N MET A 18 12.26 -16.34 0.12
CA MET A 18 10.89 -15.82 0.01
C MET A 18 10.60 -15.30 -1.40
N VAL A 19 9.33 -15.31 -1.78
CA VAL A 19 8.85 -14.66 -3.00
C VAL A 19 8.04 -13.44 -2.61
N ALA A 20 8.31 -12.30 -3.23
CA ALA A 20 7.62 -11.04 -2.95
C ALA A 20 7.13 -10.37 -4.23
N SER A 21 6.09 -9.54 -4.13
CA SER A 21 5.65 -8.69 -5.23
C SER A 21 6.77 -7.74 -5.68
N ALA A 22 6.93 -7.57 -6.98
CA ALA A 22 7.82 -6.56 -7.54
C ALA A 22 7.29 -5.13 -7.26
N ASP A 23 5.98 -4.98 -7.16
CA ASP A 23 5.29 -3.72 -6.88
C ASP A 23 4.99 -3.58 -5.39
N ILE A 24 6.01 -3.47 -4.54
CA ILE A 24 5.83 -3.29 -3.09
C ILE A 24 6.35 -1.94 -2.61
N TYR A 25 5.94 -1.56 -1.41
CA TYR A 25 6.45 -0.37 -0.74
C TYR A 25 7.99 -0.31 -0.78
N GLY A 26 8.55 0.83 -1.20
CA GLY A 26 10.00 0.99 -1.40
C GLY A 26 10.85 0.67 -0.17
N GLY A 27 10.35 0.94 1.04
CA GLY A 27 11.03 0.55 2.28
C GLY A 27 11.07 -0.97 2.48
N THR A 28 10.02 -1.68 2.08
CA THR A 28 10.00 -3.15 2.08
C THR A 28 10.94 -3.69 1.02
N TYR A 29 10.91 -3.14 -0.20
CA TYR A 29 11.83 -3.52 -1.27
C TYR A 29 13.30 -3.41 -0.83
N GLY A 30 13.68 -2.28 -0.23
CA GLY A 30 15.04 -2.08 0.31
C GLY A 30 15.39 -3.08 1.41
N LEU A 31 14.46 -3.36 2.32
CA LEU A 31 14.67 -4.39 3.36
C LEU A 31 14.93 -5.77 2.72
N LEU A 32 14.11 -6.19 1.75
CA LEU A 32 14.20 -7.51 1.14
C LEU A 32 15.47 -7.68 0.31
N THR A 33 15.84 -6.66 -0.49
CA THR A 33 16.95 -6.77 -1.45
C THR A 33 18.33 -6.41 -0.88
N GLN A 34 18.37 -5.52 0.11
CA GLN A 34 19.63 -5.01 0.66
C GLN A 34 19.93 -5.56 2.05
N GLU A 35 18.95 -5.54 2.96
CA GLU A 35 19.22 -5.88 4.36
C GLU A 35 19.12 -7.39 4.61
N LEU A 36 18.04 -8.05 4.17
CA LEU A 36 17.87 -9.50 4.42
C LEU A 36 18.94 -10.35 3.72
N SER A 37 19.44 -9.92 2.57
CA SER A 37 20.54 -10.59 1.88
C SER A 37 21.82 -10.67 2.72
N ARG A 38 22.05 -9.68 3.59
CA ARG A 38 23.20 -9.69 4.56
C ARG A 38 23.06 -10.75 5.65
N PHE A 39 21.84 -11.22 5.88
CA PHE A 39 21.55 -12.31 6.82
C PHE A 39 21.42 -13.67 6.11
N GLY A 40 21.81 -13.75 4.83
CA GLY A 40 21.74 -14.99 4.05
C GLY A 40 20.33 -15.40 3.63
N ILE A 41 19.36 -14.48 3.70
CA ILE A 41 17.98 -14.68 3.26
C ILE A 41 17.84 -14.16 1.84
N SER A 42 17.36 -14.99 0.93
CA SER A 42 17.17 -14.63 -0.48
C SER A 42 15.72 -14.29 -0.82
N THR A 43 15.53 -13.39 -1.80
CA THR A 43 14.20 -12.98 -2.25
C THR A 43 14.13 -12.98 -3.77
N THR A 44 13.07 -13.58 -4.34
CA THR A 44 12.72 -13.44 -5.76
C THR A 44 11.49 -12.53 -5.87
N MET A 45 11.57 -11.55 -6.77
CA MET A 45 10.44 -10.67 -7.09
C MET A 45 9.57 -11.30 -8.17
N ALA A 46 8.24 -11.26 -7.98
CA ALA A 46 7.24 -11.82 -8.89
C ALA A 46 6.18 -10.78 -9.27
N ASP A 47 5.52 -10.97 -10.40
CA ASP A 47 4.41 -10.11 -10.82
C ASP A 47 3.16 -10.41 -9.98
N MET A 48 2.66 -9.41 -9.28
CA MET A 48 1.50 -9.53 -8.39
C MET A 48 0.21 -9.93 -9.12
N ARG A 49 0.08 -9.60 -10.39
CA ARG A 49 -1.11 -9.92 -11.20
C ARG A 49 -1.12 -11.37 -11.71
N ASP A 50 0.00 -12.06 -11.58
CA ASP A 50 0.16 -13.41 -12.09
C ASP A 50 0.60 -14.37 -10.98
N ALA A 51 -0.36 -15.12 -10.42
CA ALA A 51 -0.08 -16.13 -9.41
C ALA A 51 0.89 -17.22 -9.93
N SER A 52 0.92 -17.49 -11.24
CA SER A 52 1.86 -18.43 -11.85
C SER A 52 3.30 -17.91 -11.81
N SER A 53 3.50 -16.59 -11.85
CA SER A 53 4.80 -15.95 -11.64
C SER A 53 5.35 -16.23 -10.24
N TYR A 54 4.49 -16.20 -9.21
CA TYR A 54 4.89 -16.59 -7.86
C TYR A 54 5.23 -18.06 -7.76
N GLU A 55 4.39 -18.92 -8.34
CA GLU A 55 4.60 -20.36 -8.32
C GLU A 55 5.91 -20.75 -9.02
N ALA A 56 6.22 -20.13 -10.15
CA ALA A 56 7.48 -20.34 -10.88
C ALA A 56 8.73 -19.84 -10.13
N ALA A 57 8.57 -18.90 -9.20
CA ALA A 57 9.65 -18.36 -8.38
C ALA A 57 9.92 -19.17 -7.10
N ILE A 58 9.06 -20.15 -6.75
CA ILE A 58 9.20 -20.99 -5.57
C ILE A 58 10.40 -21.92 -5.72
N GLN A 59 11.21 -22.01 -4.67
CA GLN A 59 12.39 -22.89 -4.54
C GLN A 59 12.18 -23.87 -3.38
N ASP A 60 13.00 -24.90 -3.26
CA ASP A 60 12.91 -25.91 -2.17
C ASP A 60 13.03 -25.30 -0.76
N ASN A 61 13.76 -24.19 -0.64
CA ASN A 61 13.98 -23.45 0.59
C ASN A 61 13.02 -22.25 0.76
N THR A 62 12.02 -22.07 -0.08
CA THR A 62 11.01 -21.01 0.07
C THR A 62 10.18 -21.25 1.32
N LYS A 63 9.94 -20.20 2.11
CA LYS A 63 9.13 -20.23 3.34
C LYS A 63 7.94 -19.27 3.29
N ILE A 64 8.08 -18.14 2.61
CA ILE A 64 7.12 -17.03 2.65
C ILE A 64 6.79 -16.56 1.26
N LEU A 65 5.49 -16.29 1.03
CA LEU A 65 4.99 -15.40 -0.02
C LEU A 65 4.59 -14.08 0.63
N TYR A 66 5.11 -12.97 0.09
CA TYR A 66 4.82 -11.61 0.59
C TYR A 66 4.15 -10.76 -0.49
N ILE A 67 2.97 -10.22 -0.17
CA ILE A 67 2.15 -9.45 -1.11
C ILE A 67 1.61 -8.17 -0.45
N GLU A 68 1.04 -7.27 -1.25
CA GLU A 68 0.21 -6.15 -0.79
C GLU A 68 -1.21 -6.32 -1.31
N THR A 69 -2.22 -5.89 -0.56
CA THR A 69 -3.63 -5.92 -1.01
C THR A 69 -3.85 -4.99 -2.19
N LEU A 70 -3.24 -3.81 -2.12
CA LEU A 70 -3.30 -2.75 -3.12
C LEU A 70 -1.91 -2.11 -3.20
N THR A 71 -1.30 -2.10 -4.39
CA THR A 71 0.08 -1.65 -4.54
C THR A 71 0.25 -0.14 -4.50
N ASN A 72 1.45 0.30 -4.13
CA ASN A 72 1.90 1.68 -4.16
C ASN A 72 2.96 1.90 -5.26
N PRO A 73 2.77 2.82 -6.23
CA PRO A 73 1.68 3.79 -6.33
C PRO A 73 0.58 3.41 -7.33
N MET A 74 0.72 2.30 -8.05
CA MET A 74 -0.10 1.94 -9.22
C MET A 74 -1.52 1.47 -8.87
N LEU A 75 -1.81 1.22 -7.60
CA LEU A 75 -3.11 0.74 -7.10
C LEU A 75 -3.58 -0.58 -7.77
N LYS A 76 -2.64 -1.46 -8.17
CA LYS A 76 -2.96 -2.80 -8.65
C LYS A 76 -3.56 -3.61 -7.51
N VAL A 77 -4.59 -4.40 -7.79
CA VAL A 77 -5.28 -5.22 -6.78
C VAL A 77 -4.78 -6.65 -6.82
N CYS A 78 -4.45 -7.21 -5.66
CA CYS A 78 -3.99 -8.59 -5.55
C CYS A 78 -5.16 -9.58 -5.56
N ASP A 79 -5.05 -10.66 -6.34
CA ASP A 79 -5.95 -11.81 -6.20
C ASP A 79 -5.53 -12.67 -5.00
N ILE A 80 -6.07 -12.28 -3.84
CA ILE A 80 -5.76 -12.93 -2.55
C ILE A 80 -6.12 -14.41 -2.57
N ASP A 81 -7.25 -14.78 -3.20
CA ASP A 81 -7.71 -16.19 -3.25
C ASP A 81 -6.70 -17.04 -4.03
N ALA A 82 -6.24 -16.55 -5.20
CA ALA A 82 -5.22 -17.24 -5.99
C ALA A 82 -3.90 -17.38 -5.22
N MET A 83 -3.48 -16.34 -4.48
CA MET A 83 -2.26 -16.39 -3.67
C MET A 83 -2.37 -17.34 -2.48
N VAL A 84 -3.53 -17.40 -1.83
CA VAL A 84 -3.82 -18.39 -0.76
C VAL A 84 -3.73 -19.81 -1.32
N ASP A 85 -4.24 -20.06 -2.52
CA ASP A 85 -4.17 -21.38 -3.16
C ASP A 85 -2.73 -21.78 -3.49
N VAL A 86 -1.90 -20.86 -4.00
CA VAL A 86 -0.46 -21.09 -4.22
C VAL A 86 0.23 -21.42 -2.89
N ALA A 87 0.04 -20.59 -1.87
CA ALA A 87 0.67 -20.78 -0.56
C ALA A 87 0.31 -22.15 0.04
N LYS A 88 -0.96 -22.55 -0.01
CA LYS A 88 -1.43 -23.85 0.49
C LYS A 88 -0.85 -25.03 -0.27
N ARG A 89 -0.80 -24.98 -1.61
CA ARG A 89 -0.22 -26.07 -2.43
C ARG A 89 1.24 -26.34 -2.09
N HIS A 90 1.98 -25.29 -1.75
CA HIS A 90 3.42 -25.39 -1.46
C HIS A 90 3.75 -25.35 0.04
N ASN A 91 2.74 -25.36 0.92
CA ASN A 91 2.90 -25.29 2.39
C ASN A 91 3.77 -24.09 2.82
N LEU A 92 3.51 -22.91 2.26
CA LEU A 92 4.20 -21.65 2.53
C LEU A 92 3.33 -20.74 3.40
N LEU A 93 3.97 -19.87 4.19
CA LEU A 93 3.27 -18.79 4.88
C LEU A 93 2.95 -17.66 3.89
N LEU A 94 1.70 -17.21 3.88
CA LEU A 94 1.27 -16.05 3.13
C LEU A 94 1.17 -14.83 4.05
N ILE A 95 1.97 -13.81 3.76
CA ILE A 95 1.98 -12.52 4.47
C ILE A 95 1.50 -11.44 3.54
N ILE A 96 0.55 -10.64 4.00
CA ILE A 96 0.01 -9.51 3.24
C ILE A 96 0.17 -8.19 4.00
N ASP A 97 0.70 -7.18 3.34
CA ASP A 97 0.59 -5.80 3.81
C ASP A 97 -0.75 -5.22 3.35
N ASN A 98 -1.63 -4.99 4.32
CA ASN A 98 -2.99 -4.52 4.07
C ASN A 98 -3.16 -3.02 4.41
N THR A 99 -2.07 -2.27 4.37
CA THR A 99 -2.06 -0.86 4.77
C THR A 99 -3.00 0.00 3.94
N PHE A 100 -3.02 -0.15 2.60
CA PHE A 100 -3.83 0.69 1.70
C PHE A 100 -5.33 0.39 1.75
N ALA A 101 -5.70 -0.85 2.07
CA ALA A 101 -7.10 -1.25 2.23
C ALA A 101 -7.63 -0.98 3.65
N SER A 102 -6.76 -1.03 4.64
CA SER A 102 -7.09 -1.09 6.07
C SER A 102 -7.95 -2.31 6.44
N PRO A 103 -8.14 -2.65 7.72
CA PRO A 103 -9.05 -3.73 8.11
C PRO A 103 -10.53 -3.40 7.88
N TRP A 104 -10.84 -2.14 7.55
CA TRP A 104 -12.18 -1.72 7.15
C TRP A 104 -12.49 -2.12 5.69
N GLY A 105 -11.54 -1.94 4.78
CA GLY A 105 -11.71 -2.24 3.35
C GLY A 105 -11.54 -3.71 3.01
N CYS A 106 -10.58 -4.39 3.65
CA CYS A 106 -10.30 -5.81 3.41
C CYS A 106 -9.87 -6.53 4.70
N LYS A 107 -10.29 -7.79 4.86
CA LYS A 107 -9.97 -8.64 6.02
C LYS A 107 -9.27 -9.94 5.57
N PRO A 108 -8.00 -9.89 5.15
CA PRO A 108 -7.32 -11.03 4.51
C PRO A 108 -7.25 -12.30 5.36
N LEU A 109 -7.19 -12.20 6.70
CA LEU A 109 -7.24 -13.39 7.57
C LEU A 109 -8.50 -14.24 7.36
N THR A 110 -9.64 -13.60 7.03
CA THR A 110 -10.89 -14.32 6.76
C THR A 110 -10.91 -15.00 5.39
N MET A 111 -9.91 -14.68 4.54
CA MET A 111 -9.72 -15.25 3.21
C MET A 111 -8.66 -16.36 3.20
N GLY A 112 -8.00 -16.62 4.34
CA GLY A 112 -7.03 -17.69 4.49
C GLY A 112 -5.57 -17.26 4.44
N VAL A 113 -5.28 -15.96 4.52
CA VAL A 113 -3.93 -15.40 4.71
C VAL A 113 -3.47 -15.69 6.14
N ASP A 114 -2.19 -16.02 6.34
CA ASP A 114 -1.65 -16.39 7.64
C ASP A 114 -1.31 -15.19 8.52
N LEU A 115 -0.70 -14.16 7.94
CA LEU A 115 -0.29 -12.95 8.63
C LEU A 115 -0.66 -11.70 7.83
N VAL A 116 -1.22 -10.73 8.53
CA VAL A 116 -1.56 -9.40 7.98
C VAL A 116 -0.72 -8.34 8.67
N ILE A 117 -0.05 -7.52 7.88
CA ILE A 117 0.74 -6.38 8.36
C ILE A 117 -0.01 -5.08 8.03
N HIS A 118 0.08 -4.12 8.93
CA HIS A 118 -0.39 -2.76 8.72
C HIS A 118 0.66 -1.75 9.17
N SER A 119 0.85 -0.70 8.39
CA SER A 119 1.42 0.54 8.91
C SER A 119 0.36 1.26 9.73
N THR A 120 0.51 1.29 11.05
CA THR A 120 -0.41 2.03 11.93
C THR A 120 -0.27 3.53 11.78
N THR A 121 0.83 4.00 11.18
CA THR A 121 1.07 5.38 10.75
C THR A 121 -0.03 5.92 9.84
N LYS A 122 -0.71 5.03 9.09
CA LYS A 122 -1.68 5.35 8.03
C LYS A 122 -3.12 5.37 8.59
N TYR A 123 -4.07 4.79 7.89
CA TYR A 123 -5.50 4.79 8.26
C TYR A 123 -5.81 4.39 9.70
N LEU A 124 -5.04 3.47 10.31
CA LEU A 124 -5.28 3.04 11.69
C LEU A 124 -5.06 4.17 12.70
N GLY A 125 -3.95 4.89 12.61
CA GLY A 125 -3.72 6.13 13.37
C GLY A 125 -4.62 7.25 12.86
N GLY A 126 -4.55 7.51 11.56
CA GLY A 126 -5.48 8.36 10.82
C GLY A 126 -5.37 9.87 11.08
N HIS A 127 -4.36 10.33 11.83
CA HIS A 127 -4.21 11.73 12.21
C HIS A 127 -2.78 12.26 11.97
N SER A 128 -1.95 11.51 11.23
CA SER A 128 -0.57 11.88 10.84
C SER A 128 0.36 12.22 12.02
N ASP A 129 0.07 11.71 13.21
CA ASP A 129 0.71 12.05 14.49
C ASP A 129 1.48 10.87 15.12
N ILE A 130 1.48 9.68 14.49
CA ILE A 130 2.19 8.50 14.97
C ILE A 130 2.99 7.80 13.88
N LEU A 131 4.04 7.10 14.31
CA LEU A 131 4.77 6.12 13.49
C LEU A 131 4.66 4.75 14.14
N GLY A 132 4.19 3.75 13.41
CA GLY A 132 4.06 2.42 13.97
C GLY A 132 3.65 1.36 12.95
N GLY A 133 3.63 0.12 13.42
CA GLY A 133 3.17 -1.03 12.65
C GLY A 133 2.48 -2.05 13.54
N ALA A 134 1.59 -2.84 12.95
CA ALA A 134 0.91 -3.95 13.60
C ALA A 134 1.02 -5.21 12.76
N VAL A 135 1.06 -6.35 13.43
CA VAL A 135 1.01 -7.69 12.82
C VAL A 135 -0.15 -8.44 13.45
N VAL A 136 -0.98 -9.05 12.63
CA VAL A 136 -2.17 -9.81 13.05
C VAL A 136 -2.13 -11.20 12.41
N GLY A 137 -2.43 -12.23 13.20
CA GLY A 137 -2.41 -13.63 12.75
C GLY A 137 -2.87 -14.59 13.84
N SER A 138 -2.54 -15.88 13.69
CA SER A 138 -2.83 -16.89 14.71
C SER A 138 -2.09 -16.58 16.03
N LYS A 139 -2.61 -17.10 17.14
CA LYS A 139 -1.96 -16.94 18.46
C LYS A 139 -0.53 -17.49 18.47
N GLU A 140 -0.31 -18.58 17.77
CA GLU A 140 0.98 -19.28 17.69
C GLU A 140 2.01 -18.42 16.95
N LEU A 141 1.70 -17.94 15.75
CA LEU A 141 2.58 -17.08 14.97
C LEU A 141 2.83 -15.73 15.67
N ILE A 142 1.81 -15.14 16.27
CA ILE A 142 1.97 -13.88 17.01
C ILE A 142 2.80 -14.07 18.27
N ALA A 143 2.69 -15.19 18.98
CA ALA A 143 3.55 -15.49 20.14
C ALA A 143 5.03 -15.62 19.73
N GLU A 144 5.31 -16.19 18.55
CA GLU A 144 6.65 -16.30 18.01
C GLU A 144 7.21 -14.92 17.62
N ILE A 145 6.45 -14.14 16.86
CA ILE A 145 6.83 -12.78 16.46
C ILE A 145 7.01 -11.88 17.68
N PHE A 146 6.18 -12.05 18.71
CA PHE A 146 6.32 -11.29 19.97
C PHE A 146 7.64 -11.59 20.67
N ARG A 147 8.09 -12.84 20.70
CA ARG A 147 9.43 -13.19 21.23
C ARG A 147 10.54 -12.52 20.40
N GLY A 148 10.45 -12.56 19.07
CA GLY A 148 11.39 -11.86 18.19
C GLY A 148 11.42 -10.35 18.45
N LYS A 149 10.24 -9.73 18.61
CA LYS A 149 10.10 -8.31 18.97
C LYS A 149 10.86 -7.97 20.26
N MET A 150 10.79 -8.81 21.28
CA MET A 150 11.49 -8.58 22.56
C MET A 150 13.02 -8.56 22.41
N HIS A 151 13.56 -9.32 21.45
CA HIS A 151 14.99 -9.32 21.15
C HIS A 151 15.42 -8.19 20.21
N LEU A 152 14.58 -7.85 19.20
CA LEU A 152 14.89 -6.84 18.20
C LEU A 152 14.53 -5.40 18.64
N GLY A 153 13.72 -5.26 19.69
CA GLY A 153 13.41 -3.97 20.31
C GLY A 153 12.44 -3.06 19.52
N ALA A 154 11.74 -3.58 18.51
CA ALA A 154 10.77 -2.81 17.72
C ALA A 154 9.47 -2.57 18.52
N ALA A 155 9.53 -1.78 19.58
CA ALA A 155 8.40 -1.47 20.44
C ALA A 155 8.00 0.00 20.28
N PRO A 156 6.70 0.32 20.08
CA PRO A 156 6.23 1.70 20.12
C PRO A 156 6.26 2.23 21.55
N ASP A 157 6.39 3.54 21.69
CA ASP A 157 6.27 4.19 22.98
C ASP A 157 4.81 4.23 23.47
N PRO A 158 4.55 4.41 24.79
CA PRO A 158 3.20 4.38 25.36
C PRO A 158 2.27 5.47 24.82
N HIS A 159 2.80 6.65 24.47
CA HIS A 159 2.00 7.75 23.93
C HIS A 159 1.51 7.41 22.51
N SER A 160 2.38 6.89 21.65
CA SER A 160 2.00 6.39 20.33
C SER A 160 0.95 5.28 20.42
N CYS A 161 1.03 4.38 21.41
CA CYS A 161 0.02 3.35 21.63
C CYS A 161 -1.34 3.97 22.02
N TYR A 162 -1.34 4.97 22.87
CA TYR A 162 -2.55 5.70 23.26
C TYR A 162 -3.20 6.42 22.06
N LEU A 163 -2.40 7.13 21.28
CA LEU A 163 -2.89 7.83 20.08
C LEU A 163 -3.43 6.86 19.04
N LEU A 164 -2.76 5.70 18.85
CA LEU A 164 -3.25 4.65 17.96
C LEU A 164 -4.61 4.12 18.41
N GLU A 165 -4.76 3.76 19.67
CA GLU A 165 -6.04 3.29 20.21
C GLU A 165 -7.15 4.33 20.02
N ARG A 166 -6.83 5.60 20.28
CA ARG A 166 -7.75 6.72 20.08
C ARG A 166 -8.12 6.89 18.61
N GLY A 167 -7.14 6.83 17.69
CA GLY A 167 -7.34 6.94 16.24
C GLY A 167 -8.23 5.81 15.70
N MET A 168 -8.00 4.57 16.13
CA MET A 168 -8.81 3.42 15.69
C MET A 168 -10.30 3.54 16.06
N ARG A 169 -10.65 4.25 17.15
CA ARG A 169 -12.07 4.45 17.54
C ARG A 169 -12.89 5.21 16.53
N THR A 170 -12.26 5.95 15.61
CA THR A 170 -12.92 6.71 14.55
C THR A 170 -12.72 6.10 13.15
N LEU A 171 -12.06 4.94 13.05
CA LEU A 171 -11.77 4.30 11.76
C LEU A 171 -13.05 4.09 10.94
N ASP A 172 -14.09 3.56 11.55
CA ASP A 172 -15.36 3.21 10.88
C ASP A 172 -16.18 4.44 10.42
N VAL A 173 -15.90 5.63 10.97
CA VAL A 173 -16.50 6.90 10.52
C VAL A 173 -15.63 7.60 9.46
N ARG A 174 -14.29 7.47 9.56
CA ARG A 174 -13.37 8.09 8.61
C ARG A 174 -13.33 7.36 7.27
N MET A 175 -13.22 6.04 7.29
CA MET A 175 -13.04 5.26 6.06
C MET A 175 -14.19 5.41 5.06
N PRO A 176 -15.49 5.34 5.43
CA PRO A 176 -16.59 5.61 4.51
C PRO A 176 -16.46 6.97 3.83
N ARG A 177 -16.20 8.03 4.61
CA ARG A 177 -16.05 9.39 4.08
C ARG A 177 -14.86 9.52 3.14
N ILE A 178 -13.71 8.97 3.51
CA ILE A 178 -12.50 8.94 2.70
C ILE A 178 -12.74 8.22 1.37
N CYS A 179 -13.33 7.02 1.41
CA CYS A 179 -13.55 6.22 0.19
C CYS A 179 -14.61 6.84 -0.72
N GLU A 180 -15.67 7.44 -0.17
CA GLU A 180 -16.69 8.16 -0.93
C GLU A 180 -16.10 9.40 -1.62
N ASN A 181 -15.34 10.21 -0.89
CA ASN A 181 -14.62 11.35 -1.45
C ASN A 181 -13.68 10.91 -2.57
N ALA A 182 -12.87 9.87 -2.32
CA ALA A 182 -11.91 9.36 -3.31
C ALA A 182 -12.61 8.87 -4.58
N HIS A 183 -13.71 8.13 -4.45
CA HIS A 183 -14.47 7.66 -5.62
C HIS A 183 -15.07 8.83 -6.42
N THR A 184 -15.69 9.79 -5.74
CA THR A 184 -16.27 10.98 -6.38
C THR A 184 -15.21 11.79 -7.14
N LEU A 185 -14.06 12.04 -6.50
CA LEU A 185 -12.96 12.76 -7.14
C LEU A 185 -12.33 11.97 -8.29
N ALA A 186 -12.21 10.65 -8.17
CA ALA A 186 -11.69 9.80 -9.24
C ALA A 186 -12.57 9.87 -10.50
N GLN A 187 -13.89 9.85 -10.34
CA GLN A 187 -14.84 10.00 -11.46
C GLN A 187 -14.72 11.37 -12.14
N ARG A 188 -14.60 12.44 -11.35
CA ARG A 188 -14.43 13.80 -11.88
C ARG A 188 -13.09 13.99 -12.59
N LEU A 189 -12.00 13.44 -12.03
CA LEU A 189 -10.70 13.44 -12.67
C LEU A 189 -10.70 12.65 -13.98
N GLU A 190 -11.37 11.50 -14.04
CA GLU A 190 -11.46 10.68 -15.24
C GLU A 190 -12.20 11.40 -16.39
N ALA A 191 -13.16 12.25 -16.04
CA ALA A 191 -13.90 13.06 -17.01
C ALA A 191 -13.20 14.37 -17.43
N HIS A 192 -12.05 14.69 -16.79
CA HIS A 192 -11.40 15.99 -17.02
C HIS A 192 -10.42 15.95 -18.19
N ASP A 193 -10.50 16.93 -19.09
CA ASP A 193 -9.76 16.98 -20.36
C ASP A 193 -8.22 16.99 -20.20
N THR A 194 -7.69 17.51 -19.08
CA THR A 194 -6.24 17.58 -18.82
C THR A 194 -5.68 16.29 -18.18
N ILE A 195 -6.53 15.35 -17.84
CA ILE A 195 -6.13 14.06 -17.28
C ILE A 195 -6.08 13.02 -18.40
N GLU A 196 -4.98 12.24 -18.42
CA GLU A 196 -4.78 11.18 -19.41
C GLU A 196 -5.38 9.86 -18.95
N ARG A 197 -5.20 9.52 -17.67
CA ARG A 197 -5.65 8.27 -17.06
C ARG A 197 -5.83 8.44 -15.56
N VAL A 198 -6.82 7.74 -15.01
CA VAL A 198 -7.04 7.63 -13.56
C VAL A 198 -7.01 6.17 -13.13
N TYR A 199 -6.42 5.91 -11.98
CA TYR A 199 -6.42 4.60 -11.32
C TYR A 199 -7.15 4.75 -9.98
N HIS A 200 -8.26 4.09 -9.86
CA HIS A 200 -9.00 3.94 -8.61
C HIS A 200 -9.83 2.67 -8.68
N SER A 201 -9.77 1.84 -7.65
CA SER A 201 -10.33 0.47 -7.65
C SER A 201 -11.84 0.38 -7.90
N LYS A 202 -12.58 1.49 -7.82
CA LYS A 202 -14.02 1.56 -8.10
C LYS A 202 -14.36 2.14 -9.48
N LEU A 203 -13.41 2.52 -10.30
CA LEU A 203 -13.68 2.93 -11.68
C LEU A 203 -13.74 1.70 -12.59
N GLU A 204 -14.73 1.64 -13.47
CA GLU A 204 -14.86 0.56 -14.46
C GLU A 204 -13.66 0.48 -15.41
N SER A 205 -12.98 1.60 -15.64
CA SER A 205 -11.76 1.69 -16.43
C SER A 205 -10.51 1.11 -15.73
N HIS A 206 -10.60 0.78 -14.42
CA HIS A 206 -9.48 0.20 -13.70
C HIS A 206 -9.17 -1.21 -14.22
N PRO A 207 -7.88 -1.54 -14.55
CA PRO A 207 -7.53 -2.85 -15.12
C PRO A 207 -7.99 -4.04 -14.29
N ASP A 208 -8.05 -3.89 -12.96
CA ASP A 208 -8.42 -4.95 -12.02
C ASP A 208 -9.84 -4.71 -11.44
N TYR A 209 -10.75 -4.02 -12.17
CA TYR A 209 -12.07 -3.61 -11.67
C TYR A 209 -12.88 -4.78 -11.08
N GLU A 210 -13.06 -5.86 -11.84
CA GLU A 210 -13.86 -7.02 -11.41
C GLU A 210 -13.27 -7.66 -10.13
N LEU A 211 -11.95 -7.78 -10.08
CA LEU A 211 -11.25 -8.27 -8.89
C LEU A 211 -11.43 -7.31 -7.72
N ALA A 212 -11.32 -6.00 -7.96
CA ALA A 212 -11.49 -4.98 -6.94
C ALA A 212 -12.90 -4.99 -6.32
N GLN A 213 -13.97 -5.25 -7.10
CA GLN A 213 -15.32 -5.36 -6.55
C GLN A 213 -15.44 -6.53 -5.55
N ARG A 214 -14.65 -7.59 -5.72
CA ARG A 214 -14.62 -8.74 -4.80
C ARG A 214 -13.75 -8.48 -3.57
N ILE A 215 -12.55 -7.93 -3.76
CA ILE A 215 -11.54 -7.77 -2.70
C ILE A 215 -11.73 -6.47 -1.91
N LEU A 216 -12.11 -5.39 -2.58
CA LEU A 216 -12.23 -4.01 -2.05
C LEU A 216 -13.57 -3.40 -2.43
N PRO A 217 -14.71 -3.97 -2.01
CA PRO A 217 -16.05 -3.54 -2.48
C PRO A 217 -16.35 -2.07 -2.18
N ASN A 218 -15.71 -1.50 -1.17
CA ASN A 218 -15.85 -0.10 -0.80
C ASN A 218 -14.77 0.82 -1.41
N GLY A 219 -13.85 0.26 -2.20
CA GLY A 219 -12.71 0.99 -2.75
C GLY A 219 -11.62 1.30 -1.71
N SER A 220 -10.86 2.33 -1.98
CA SER A 220 -9.80 2.84 -1.08
C SER A 220 -9.79 4.37 -1.09
N GLY A 221 -9.09 4.97 -0.14
CA GLY A 221 -8.87 6.42 -0.10
C GLY A 221 -7.77 6.92 -1.03
N MET A 222 -7.24 6.07 -1.89
CA MET A 222 -6.12 6.39 -2.78
C MET A 222 -6.61 6.57 -4.21
N ILE A 223 -6.10 7.60 -4.87
CA ILE A 223 -6.25 7.82 -6.31
C ILE A 223 -4.84 7.98 -6.90
N ALA A 224 -4.60 7.39 -8.07
CA ALA A 224 -3.44 7.73 -8.88
C ALA A 224 -3.93 8.17 -10.25
N PHE A 225 -3.24 9.15 -10.85
CA PHE A 225 -3.63 9.66 -12.17
C PHE A 225 -2.44 10.24 -12.91
N VAL A 226 -2.59 10.44 -14.20
CA VAL A 226 -1.56 11.00 -15.08
C VAL A 226 -2.07 12.33 -15.64
N VAL A 227 -1.34 13.41 -15.36
CA VAL A 227 -1.60 14.75 -15.90
C VAL A 227 -0.98 14.85 -17.29
N LYS A 228 -1.76 15.28 -18.29
CA LYS A 228 -1.26 15.55 -19.65
C LYS A 228 -0.21 16.66 -19.62
N GLY A 229 0.88 16.46 -20.36
CA GLY A 229 2.01 17.40 -20.38
C GLY A 229 3.18 16.99 -19.49
N GLY A 230 3.11 15.79 -18.89
CA GLY A 230 4.22 15.17 -18.19
C GLY A 230 4.54 15.81 -16.83
N ASP A 231 5.75 15.55 -16.33
CA ASP A 231 6.15 15.93 -14.97
C ASP A 231 6.09 17.43 -14.70
N ALA A 232 6.40 18.27 -15.70
CA ALA A 232 6.33 19.72 -15.55
C ALA A 232 4.88 20.20 -15.30
N ALA A 233 3.90 19.61 -16.00
CA ALA A 233 2.49 19.91 -15.82
C ALA A 233 1.98 19.42 -14.45
N ALA A 234 2.37 18.20 -14.04
CA ALA A 234 2.03 17.65 -12.73
C ALA A 234 2.58 18.51 -11.58
N LEU A 235 3.83 18.95 -11.65
CA LEU A 235 4.41 19.85 -10.65
C LEU A 235 3.76 21.24 -10.65
N SER A 236 3.38 21.77 -11.84
CA SER A 236 2.66 23.03 -11.92
C SER A 236 1.28 22.93 -11.28
N PHE A 237 0.55 21.86 -11.55
CA PHE A 237 -0.72 21.54 -10.92
C PHE A 237 -0.60 21.48 -9.39
N MET A 238 0.33 20.68 -8.87
CA MET A 238 0.50 20.52 -7.42
C MET A 238 0.78 21.84 -6.70
N ARG A 239 1.59 22.74 -7.30
CA ARG A 239 1.93 24.04 -6.72
C ARG A 239 0.76 25.04 -6.65
N LYS A 240 -0.31 24.80 -7.41
CA LYS A 240 -1.51 25.64 -7.42
C LYS A 240 -2.55 25.22 -6.38
N LEU A 241 -2.39 24.04 -5.78
CA LEU A 241 -3.30 23.53 -4.76
C LEU A 241 -3.19 24.37 -3.47
N ASN A 242 -4.32 24.60 -2.82
CA ASN A 242 -4.42 25.44 -1.62
C ASN A 242 -4.89 24.65 -0.39
N ILE A 243 -5.64 23.56 -0.59
CA ILE A 243 -6.20 22.70 0.48
C ILE A 243 -5.38 21.42 0.61
N ILE A 244 -5.04 20.81 -0.54
CA ILE A 244 -4.32 19.54 -0.58
C ILE A 244 -2.83 19.80 -0.42
N TYR A 245 -2.19 19.18 0.59
CA TYR A 245 -0.77 19.41 0.88
C TYR A 245 0.14 18.49 0.05
N GLU A 246 1.22 19.07 -0.50
CA GLU A 246 2.30 18.28 -1.09
C GLU A 246 3.11 17.61 0.02
N ALA A 247 2.91 16.32 0.20
CA ALA A 247 3.63 15.52 1.18
C ALA A 247 3.60 14.03 0.83
N THR A 248 4.63 13.33 1.26
CA THR A 248 4.62 11.86 1.32
C THR A 248 3.69 11.39 2.46
N SER A 249 3.41 10.10 2.53
CA SER A 249 2.46 9.51 3.47
C SER A 249 1.04 9.41 2.88
N LEU A 250 0.09 9.01 3.71
CA LEU A 250 -1.31 8.79 3.31
C LEU A 250 -2.16 8.42 4.54
N GLY A 251 -3.48 8.43 4.33
CA GLY A 251 -4.43 7.84 5.28
C GLY A 251 -4.71 8.68 6.52
N GLY A 252 -4.31 9.96 6.52
CA GLY A 252 -4.71 10.95 7.49
C GLY A 252 -6.13 11.47 7.24
N VAL A 253 -6.57 12.38 8.10
CA VAL A 253 -7.83 13.15 7.93
C VAL A 253 -7.69 14.24 6.87
N GLU A 254 -6.47 14.65 6.57
CA GLU A 254 -6.10 15.59 5.53
C GLU A 254 -5.80 14.90 4.20
N SER A 255 -6.05 15.58 3.10
CA SER A 255 -5.68 15.14 1.75
C SER A 255 -4.23 15.49 1.43
N LEU A 256 -3.49 14.51 0.91
CA LEU A 256 -2.07 14.63 0.56
C LEU A 256 -1.82 14.23 -0.89
N ILE A 257 -0.88 14.92 -1.54
CA ILE A 257 -0.50 14.67 -2.93
C ILE A 257 1.01 14.53 -3.08
N GLU A 258 1.45 13.61 -3.94
CA GLU A 258 2.87 13.50 -4.31
C GLU A 258 3.06 13.08 -5.77
N CYS A 259 4.18 13.46 -6.35
CA CYS A 259 4.72 12.84 -7.56
C CYS A 259 5.74 11.78 -7.17
N PRO A 260 5.51 10.49 -7.43
CA PRO A 260 6.43 9.42 -7.02
C PRO A 260 7.85 9.58 -7.56
N PHE A 261 8.03 10.20 -8.74
CA PHE A 261 9.35 10.38 -9.37
C PHE A 261 10.28 11.32 -8.57
N ASN A 262 9.75 12.29 -7.81
CA ASN A 262 10.54 13.21 -6.99
C ASN A 262 10.39 12.95 -5.48
N SER A 263 9.75 11.85 -5.09
CA SER A 263 9.49 11.50 -3.69
C SER A 263 9.78 10.02 -3.41
N SER A 264 8.75 9.21 -3.34
CA SER A 264 8.83 7.80 -2.90
C SER A 264 9.62 6.88 -3.84
N HIS A 265 9.79 7.24 -5.12
CA HIS A 265 10.49 6.44 -6.16
C HIS A 265 11.66 7.19 -6.81
N MET A 266 12.16 8.23 -6.17
CA MET A 266 13.26 9.06 -6.69
C MET A 266 14.57 8.27 -6.91
N SER A 267 14.81 7.23 -6.13
CA SER A 267 16.01 6.38 -6.26
C SER A 267 15.93 5.36 -7.40
N ILE A 268 14.76 5.19 -8.02
CA ILE A 268 14.56 4.23 -9.12
C ILE A 268 14.85 4.94 -10.46
N PRO A 269 15.69 4.38 -11.34
CA PRO A 269 15.93 4.91 -12.68
C PRO A 269 14.63 5.10 -13.47
N GLU A 270 14.59 6.13 -14.35
CA GLU A 270 13.37 6.52 -15.06
C GLU A 270 12.82 5.39 -15.94
N ASP A 271 13.70 4.69 -16.66
CA ASP A 271 13.33 3.54 -17.50
C ASP A 271 12.63 2.42 -16.70
N LEU A 272 13.12 2.15 -15.50
CA LEU A 272 12.51 1.16 -14.59
C LEU A 272 11.19 1.67 -14.00
N ARG A 273 11.09 2.97 -13.70
CA ARG A 273 9.81 3.57 -13.25
C ARG A 273 8.75 3.48 -14.34
N VAL A 274 9.11 3.83 -15.57
CA VAL A 274 8.20 3.75 -16.73
C VAL A 274 7.78 2.30 -17.00
N ALA A 275 8.70 1.35 -16.92
CA ALA A 275 8.40 -0.07 -17.05
C ALA A 275 7.43 -0.57 -15.94
N ALA A 276 7.50 0.00 -14.74
CA ALA A 276 6.56 -0.26 -13.64
C ALA A 276 5.21 0.47 -13.81
N GLY A 277 5.06 1.33 -14.84
CA GLY A 277 3.84 2.10 -15.13
C GLY A 277 3.82 3.51 -14.54
N ILE A 278 4.88 3.94 -13.85
CA ILE A 278 5.03 5.31 -13.33
C ILE A 278 5.55 6.19 -14.47
N VAL A 279 4.64 6.59 -15.34
CA VAL A 279 4.95 7.42 -16.53
C VAL A 279 5.12 8.90 -16.16
N PRO A 280 5.75 9.75 -17.00
CA PRO A 280 5.80 11.19 -16.77
C PRO A 280 4.39 11.80 -16.57
N GLY A 281 4.25 12.66 -15.58
CA GLY A 281 2.96 13.24 -15.18
C GLY A 281 2.17 12.43 -14.17
N PHE A 282 2.71 11.32 -13.67
CA PHE A 282 2.05 10.46 -12.68
C PHE A 282 2.01 11.13 -11.30
N VAL A 283 0.81 11.16 -10.73
CA VAL A 283 0.49 11.75 -9.41
C VAL A 283 -0.23 10.73 -8.55
N ARG A 284 0.09 10.68 -7.27
CA ARG A 284 -0.64 9.91 -6.25
C ARG A 284 -1.30 10.84 -5.26
N LEU A 285 -2.59 10.65 -5.01
CA LEU A 285 -3.42 11.45 -4.12
C LEU A 285 -4.00 10.54 -3.02
N SER A 286 -3.78 10.91 -1.76
CA SER A 286 -4.41 10.33 -0.59
C SER A 286 -5.51 11.25 -0.11
N ILE A 287 -6.74 10.79 -0.13
CA ILE A 287 -7.91 11.60 0.21
C ILE A 287 -8.19 11.54 1.71
N GLY A 288 -8.54 12.69 2.28
CA GLY A 288 -8.98 12.87 3.65
C GLY A 288 -10.50 12.97 3.79
N ILE A 289 -10.94 13.59 4.89
CA ILE A 289 -12.36 13.71 5.25
C ILE A 289 -12.96 15.08 4.96
N GLU A 290 -12.23 15.96 4.30
CA GLU A 290 -12.66 17.32 3.93
C GLU A 290 -13.97 17.27 3.11
N ASP A 291 -14.59 18.42 2.90
CA ASP A 291 -15.74 18.52 2.00
C ASP A 291 -15.29 18.21 0.56
N VAL A 292 -16.00 17.30 -0.11
CA VAL A 292 -15.62 16.85 -1.46
C VAL A 292 -15.71 17.95 -2.50
N GLU A 293 -16.63 18.92 -2.32
CA GLU A 293 -16.77 20.05 -3.25
C GLU A 293 -15.65 21.07 -3.04
N ASP A 294 -15.15 21.24 -1.81
CA ASP A 294 -13.98 22.06 -1.55
C ASP A 294 -12.71 21.44 -2.16
N LEU A 295 -12.53 20.12 -2.01
CA LEU A 295 -11.42 19.38 -2.65
C LEU A 295 -11.51 19.48 -4.18
N TRP A 296 -12.71 19.32 -4.76
CA TRP A 296 -12.85 19.39 -6.20
C TRP A 296 -12.55 20.80 -6.73
N ARG A 297 -13.07 21.85 -6.09
CA ARG A 297 -12.77 23.25 -6.47
C ARG A 297 -11.27 23.55 -6.43
N ASP A 298 -10.56 22.97 -5.44
CA ASP A 298 -9.11 23.13 -5.34
C ASP A 298 -8.38 22.41 -6.48
N ILE A 299 -8.80 21.19 -6.81
CA ILE A 299 -8.25 20.42 -7.94
C ILE A 299 -8.56 21.11 -9.28
N GLU A 300 -9.80 21.48 -9.53
CA GLU A 300 -10.26 22.03 -10.81
C GLU A 300 -9.56 23.37 -11.14
N GLN A 301 -9.44 24.28 -10.14
CA GLN A 301 -8.73 25.53 -10.33
C GLN A 301 -7.23 25.32 -10.57
N ALA A 302 -6.63 24.26 -10.02
CA ALA A 302 -5.22 23.94 -10.18
C ALA A 302 -4.92 23.28 -11.54
N LEU A 303 -5.90 22.58 -12.13
CA LEU A 303 -5.83 21.97 -13.47
C LEU A 303 -6.07 23.00 -14.59
N SER A 304 -6.65 24.15 -14.29
CA SER A 304 -6.81 25.30 -15.19
C SER A 304 -5.49 26.08 -15.29
#